data_6fbcb54653194ffd1c4914659b8d3bd4
#
_entry.id   6fbcb54653194ffd1c4914659b8d3bd4
#
_cell.length_a   1.000
_cell.length_b   1.000
_cell.length_c   1.000
_cell.angle_alpha   90.00
_cell.angle_beta   90.00
_cell.angle_gamma   90.00
#
_symmetry.space_group_name_H-M   'P 1'
#
loop_
_entity.id
_entity.type
_entity.pdbx_description
1 polymer ?
#
loop_
_entity_poly.entity_id
_entity_poly.type
_entity_poly.pdbx_seq_one_letter_code
_entity_poly.pdbx_strand_id
1 'polypeptide(L)'
;MTSPRAQPAFEELSFVVDDYQPTRLQVLGSQQVEYGTEGWLNLVRDYLVPRFAERRDSLRGIRVAMDETYTHAPPHLEFPEGEAAMHIVIDDGELTVSAGRLENPDLRITGNYDLGAPMYTGVYEKMPERRERLYREITHRHGDVFEVTGTLPSNPAILEVMEGMHDHVARHTKLNPDLDHRIANLGMTEHLARIEEDGYTVIEDAISEAYAEEIHQELERHFQDQPMEGVRSAAMLLQRGPIFEEMALHPYVFGLHQKLCGPDMNLAHYIGSSKMAGADTHQMHNDSPHPAPGTEGACFDCTAVWAISDFGPDDGPTLVVPGSHKLNRVPDADAIERAVKIEMPRGSIAMWHGALWHGAAIRTAPGPRIAVHHTHVRGFGRTFDNYLHIDQAILTRNPPEIATLCGLDDIFMKNTSAGPDFEGYLG
;
A
#
# COMPACT_ATOMS: atom_id res chain seq x y z
N MET A 1 50.91 -36.14 7.77
CA MET A 1 51.13 -34.69 8.03
C MET A 1 50.35 -33.92 6.98
N THR A 2 49.14 -33.53 7.30
CA THR A 2 48.29 -32.72 6.44
C THR A 2 48.53 -31.25 6.77
N SER A 3 49.02 -30.51 5.81
CA SER A 3 49.23 -29.07 5.88
C SER A 3 47.91 -28.34 6.21
N PRO A 4 47.88 -27.39 7.13
CA PRO A 4 46.66 -26.59 7.38
C PRO A 4 46.38 -25.72 6.16
N ARG A 5 45.15 -25.80 5.65
CA ARG A 5 44.64 -24.82 4.66
C ARG A 5 44.66 -23.45 5.31
N ALA A 6 45.38 -22.51 4.71
CA ALA A 6 45.30 -21.10 5.07
C ALA A 6 43.85 -20.63 4.92
N GLN A 7 43.27 -20.06 5.96
CA GLN A 7 42.03 -19.29 5.85
C GLN A 7 42.33 -18.07 5.00
N PRO A 8 41.44 -17.72 4.03
CA PRO A 8 41.58 -16.46 3.30
C PRO A 8 41.51 -15.28 4.28
N ALA A 9 42.37 -14.33 4.08
CA ALA A 9 42.44 -13.15 4.91
C ALA A 9 41.11 -12.35 4.77
N PHE A 10 40.63 -11.81 5.85
CA PHE A 10 39.39 -11.01 5.95
C PHE A 10 39.36 -9.77 5.00
N GLU A 11 40.49 -9.41 4.44
CA GLU A 11 40.64 -8.30 3.49
C GLU A 11 39.97 -8.53 2.11
N GLU A 12 39.68 -9.77 1.74
CA GLU A 12 39.00 -10.08 0.47
C GLU A 12 37.47 -9.95 0.55
N LEU A 13 36.91 -9.72 1.73
CA LEU A 13 35.46 -9.52 1.91
C LEU A 13 35.00 -8.04 1.85
N SER A 14 35.92 -7.10 1.66
CA SER A 14 35.63 -5.67 1.58
C SER A 14 34.96 -5.24 0.27
N PHE A 15 34.89 -6.10 -0.74
CA PHE A 15 34.32 -5.79 -2.05
C PHE A 15 32.81 -5.64 -2.09
N VAL A 16 32.12 -6.14 -1.09
CA VAL A 16 30.64 -6.16 -1.11
C VAL A 16 30.04 -4.88 -0.52
N VAL A 17 30.86 -4.07 0.17
CA VAL A 17 30.37 -2.90 0.91
C VAL A 17 30.43 -1.60 0.10
N ASP A 18 31.32 -1.50 -0.87
CA ASP A 18 31.52 -0.27 -1.64
C ASP A 18 30.45 -0.01 -2.73
N ASP A 19 29.74 -1.06 -3.19
CA ASP A 19 28.60 -0.93 -4.10
C ASP A 19 27.25 -0.79 -3.39
N TYR A 20 27.23 -0.91 -2.05
CA TYR A 20 26.06 -0.62 -1.27
C TYR A 20 25.86 0.90 -1.18
N GLN A 21 25.27 1.44 -2.19
CA GLN A 21 24.80 2.84 -2.17
C GLN A 21 23.64 2.90 -1.18
N PRO A 22 23.74 3.64 -0.07
CA PRO A 22 22.61 3.94 0.78
C PRO A 22 21.73 5.00 0.09
N THR A 23 21.23 4.69 -1.10
CA THR A 23 20.38 5.57 -1.92
C THR A 23 18.98 5.72 -1.36
N ARG A 24 18.70 5.05 -0.31
CA ARG A 24 17.45 4.76 0.24
C ARG A 24 16.68 5.90 0.83
N LEU A 25 17.33 6.67 1.62
CA LEU A 25 16.75 7.73 2.42
C LEU A 25 17.00 9.11 1.81
N GLN A 26 18.03 9.23 0.98
CA GLN A 26 18.27 10.46 0.23
C GLN A 26 17.19 10.72 -0.83
N VAL A 27 16.56 9.67 -1.38
CA VAL A 27 15.46 9.82 -2.35
C VAL A 27 14.12 10.05 -1.66
N LEU A 28 13.93 9.49 -0.47
CA LEU A 28 12.67 9.63 0.27
C LEU A 28 12.67 10.86 1.18
N GLY A 29 13.71 11.68 1.12
CA GLY A 29 13.87 12.94 1.85
C GLY A 29 13.23 12.89 3.24
N SER A 30 13.95 13.14 4.25
CA SER A 30 13.67 13.01 5.66
C SER A 30 12.36 13.63 6.20
N GLN A 31 11.43 14.08 5.38
CA GLN A 31 10.17 14.68 5.84
C GLN A 31 8.98 14.02 5.16
N GLN A 32 8.49 12.97 5.79
CA GLN A 32 7.14 12.48 5.55
C GLN A 32 6.19 13.28 6.43
N VAL A 33 5.18 13.89 5.83
CA VAL A 33 4.24 14.79 6.52
C VAL A 33 2.80 14.36 6.27
N GLU A 34 1.94 14.63 7.23
CA GLU A 34 0.51 14.41 7.09
C GLU A 34 -0.14 15.57 6.36
N TYR A 35 -1.17 15.26 5.54
CA TYR A 35 -1.93 16.25 4.76
C TYR A 35 -2.45 17.37 5.66
N GLY A 36 -2.35 18.60 5.16
CA GLY A 36 -2.90 19.81 5.80
C GLY A 36 -2.12 20.34 6.99
N THR A 37 -1.06 19.65 7.45
CA THR A 37 -0.17 20.15 8.50
C THR A 37 0.71 21.32 8.01
N GLU A 38 1.30 22.08 8.91
CA GLU A 38 2.21 23.17 8.54
C GLU A 38 3.43 22.64 7.76
N GLY A 39 3.93 21.44 8.12
CA GLY A 39 5.00 20.77 7.36
C GLY A 39 4.57 20.49 5.93
N TRP A 40 3.34 20.04 5.73
CA TRP A 40 2.77 19.78 4.41
C TRP A 40 2.59 21.09 3.59
N LEU A 41 2.08 22.16 4.23
CA LEU A 41 1.96 23.47 3.60
C LEU A 41 3.32 24.04 3.18
N ASN A 42 4.38 23.74 3.93
CA ASN A 42 5.73 24.15 3.57
C ASN A 42 6.21 23.42 2.29
N LEU A 43 5.88 22.15 2.10
CA LEU A 43 6.16 21.46 0.84
C LEU A 43 5.47 22.14 -0.36
N VAL A 44 4.22 22.56 -0.19
CA VAL A 44 3.49 23.32 -1.22
C VAL A 44 4.18 24.66 -1.52
N ARG A 45 4.57 25.39 -0.47
CA ARG A 45 5.26 26.67 -0.61
C ARG A 45 6.63 26.53 -1.28
N ASP A 46 7.41 25.55 -0.85
CA ASP A 46 8.75 25.28 -1.42
C ASP A 46 8.68 24.97 -2.91
N TYR A 47 7.59 24.35 -3.35
CA TYR A 47 7.34 24.08 -4.77
C TYR A 47 6.86 25.32 -5.54
N LEU A 48 5.86 26.03 -5.01
CA LEU A 48 5.18 27.11 -5.72
C LEU A 48 5.96 28.43 -5.72
N VAL A 49 6.61 28.80 -4.61
CA VAL A 49 7.25 30.13 -4.47
C VAL A 49 8.29 30.41 -5.53
N PRO A 50 9.26 29.51 -5.85
CA PRO A 50 10.22 29.76 -6.91
C PRO A 50 9.58 29.89 -8.29
N ARG A 51 8.62 29.01 -8.62
CA ARG A 51 7.89 29.01 -9.90
C ARG A 51 7.06 30.27 -10.09
N PHE A 52 6.42 30.71 -9.02
CA PHE A 52 5.66 31.94 -9.00
C PHE A 52 6.56 33.16 -9.22
N ALA A 53 7.71 33.21 -8.56
CA ALA A 53 8.66 34.32 -8.70
C ALA A 53 9.15 34.51 -10.15
N GLU A 54 9.37 33.41 -10.87
CA GLU A 54 9.77 33.45 -12.29
C GLU A 54 8.66 33.98 -13.21
N ARG A 55 7.39 33.89 -12.83
CA ARG A 55 6.21 34.23 -13.64
C ARG A 55 5.41 35.41 -13.10
N ARG A 56 5.91 36.06 -12.08
CA ARG A 56 5.19 37.11 -11.32
C ARG A 56 4.62 38.21 -12.26
N ASP A 57 5.40 38.67 -13.22
CA ASP A 57 4.95 39.73 -14.12
C ASP A 57 3.82 39.28 -15.06
N SER A 58 3.78 38.03 -15.47
CA SER A 58 2.70 37.46 -16.27
C SER A 58 1.43 37.18 -15.48
N LEU A 59 1.50 37.21 -14.15
CA LEU A 59 0.40 36.98 -13.23
C LEU A 59 -0.21 38.28 -12.67
N ARG A 60 0.30 39.46 -13.08
CA ARG A 60 -0.28 40.76 -12.71
C ARG A 60 -1.71 40.92 -13.26
N GLY A 61 -2.58 41.45 -12.43
CA GLY A 61 -4.01 41.65 -12.79
C GLY A 61 -4.82 40.34 -12.83
N ILE A 62 -4.22 39.21 -12.45
CA ILE A 62 -4.90 37.92 -12.38
C ILE A 62 -5.20 37.60 -10.93
N ARG A 63 -6.43 37.15 -10.67
CA ARG A 63 -6.83 36.57 -9.38
C ARG A 63 -7.32 35.16 -9.57
N VAL A 64 -6.81 34.24 -8.78
CA VAL A 64 -7.23 32.83 -8.67
C VAL A 64 -7.23 32.45 -7.21
N ALA A 65 -8.28 31.78 -6.77
CA ALA A 65 -8.42 31.29 -5.41
C ALA A 65 -8.93 29.84 -5.44
N MET A 66 -8.18 28.92 -4.87
CA MET A 66 -8.61 27.53 -4.71
C MET A 66 -8.45 27.09 -3.28
N ASP A 67 -9.37 26.24 -2.83
CA ASP A 67 -9.20 25.49 -1.59
C ASP A 67 -9.47 23.99 -1.77
N GLU A 68 -8.81 23.22 -0.93
CA GLU A 68 -8.93 21.79 -0.82
C GLU A 68 -9.21 21.45 0.63
N THR A 69 -10.25 20.66 0.90
CA THR A 69 -10.73 20.36 2.24
C THR A 69 -11.01 18.88 2.37
N TYR A 70 -10.45 18.25 3.40
CA TYR A 70 -10.77 16.88 3.77
C TYR A 70 -11.45 16.82 5.13
N THR A 71 -12.69 16.33 5.12
CA THR A 71 -13.50 16.07 6.31
C THR A 71 -13.06 14.79 7.01
N HIS A 72 -13.49 14.59 8.25
CA HIS A 72 -13.11 13.41 9.05
C HIS A 72 -11.58 13.27 9.18
N ALA A 73 -10.90 14.40 9.36
CA ALA A 73 -9.47 14.40 9.63
C ALA A 73 -9.17 13.77 11.01
N PRO A 74 -8.01 13.11 11.17
CA PRO A 74 -7.70 12.40 12.40
C PRO A 74 -7.60 13.37 13.60
N PRO A 75 -8.16 12.98 14.77
CA PRO A 75 -8.24 13.88 15.94
C PRO A 75 -6.89 14.38 16.46
N HIS A 76 -5.82 13.62 16.27
CA HIS A 76 -4.48 14.02 16.74
C HIS A 76 -3.92 15.27 16.03
N LEU A 77 -4.47 15.64 14.88
CA LEU A 77 -4.08 16.83 14.12
C LEU A 77 -4.76 18.12 14.61
N GLU A 78 -5.76 17.98 15.49
CA GLU A 78 -6.49 19.11 16.11
C GLU A 78 -7.05 20.13 15.10
N PHE A 79 -7.49 19.69 13.92
CA PHE A 79 -8.10 20.58 12.94
C PHE A 79 -9.46 21.09 13.43
N PRO A 80 -9.78 22.39 13.20
CA PRO A 80 -11.11 22.92 13.50
C PRO A 80 -12.20 22.07 12.83
N GLU A 81 -13.22 21.68 13.58
CA GLU A 81 -14.36 20.91 13.10
C GLU A 81 -13.98 19.55 12.44
N GLY A 82 -12.75 19.06 12.66
CA GLY A 82 -12.25 17.83 12.03
C GLY A 82 -12.01 17.98 10.52
N GLU A 83 -11.78 19.19 10.03
CA GLU A 83 -11.53 19.48 8.62
C GLU A 83 -10.08 19.92 8.40
N ALA A 84 -9.32 19.10 7.64
CA ALA A 84 -8.02 19.48 7.12
C ALA A 84 -8.20 20.30 5.84
N ALA A 85 -8.00 21.61 5.92
CA ALA A 85 -8.19 22.51 4.79
C ALA A 85 -6.95 23.35 4.50
N MET A 86 -6.68 23.52 3.20
CA MET A 86 -5.64 24.44 2.72
C MET A 86 -6.19 25.27 1.56
N HIS A 87 -5.59 26.44 1.34
CA HIS A 87 -5.90 27.25 0.18
C HIS A 87 -4.66 27.86 -0.48
N ILE A 88 -4.79 28.10 -1.78
CA ILE A 88 -3.83 28.80 -2.61
C ILE A 88 -4.54 30.00 -3.25
N VAL A 89 -3.98 31.18 -3.07
CA VAL A 89 -4.49 32.42 -3.71
C VAL A 89 -3.35 33.07 -4.47
N ILE A 90 -3.59 33.34 -5.74
CA ILE A 90 -2.77 34.23 -6.57
C ILE A 90 -3.61 35.49 -6.80
N ASP A 91 -3.12 36.65 -6.39
CA ASP A 91 -3.80 37.92 -6.53
C ASP A 91 -2.83 39.02 -6.90
N ASP A 92 -2.97 39.56 -8.11
CA ASP A 92 -2.16 40.66 -8.66
C ASP A 92 -0.63 40.52 -8.43
N GLY A 93 -0.10 39.34 -8.68
CA GLY A 93 1.32 39.06 -8.50
C GLY A 93 1.76 38.77 -7.06
N GLU A 94 0.82 38.51 -6.16
CA GLU A 94 1.09 37.97 -4.85
C GLU A 94 0.60 36.51 -4.72
N LEU A 95 1.34 35.66 -4.00
CA LEU A 95 1.01 34.25 -3.75
C LEU A 95 0.79 34.05 -2.26
N THR A 96 -0.35 33.46 -1.91
CA THR A 96 -0.65 32.98 -0.55
C THR A 96 -0.88 31.49 -0.55
N VAL A 97 -0.25 30.75 0.35
CA VAL A 97 -0.51 29.35 0.66
C VAL A 97 -0.72 29.25 2.17
N SER A 98 -1.90 28.87 2.61
CA SER A 98 -2.25 28.86 4.04
C SER A 98 -3.26 27.76 4.37
N ALA A 99 -3.36 27.43 5.66
CA ALA A 99 -4.40 26.57 6.17
C ALA A 99 -5.76 27.26 6.15
N GLY A 100 -6.82 26.46 6.12
CA GLY A 100 -8.21 26.89 6.21
C GLY A 100 -8.92 27.04 4.86
N ARG A 101 -10.24 27.18 4.93
CA ARG A 101 -11.15 27.35 3.77
C ARG A 101 -11.25 28.80 3.38
N LEU A 102 -11.54 29.02 2.11
CA LEU A 102 -11.93 30.34 1.60
C LEU A 102 -13.45 30.49 1.60
N GLU A 103 -13.95 31.71 1.71
CA GLU A 103 -15.37 31.98 1.64
C GLU A 103 -15.93 31.75 0.21
N ASN A 104 -15.24 32.25 -0.80
CA ASN A 104 -15.64 32.15 -2.20
C ASN A 104 -14.42 31.84 -3.09
N PRO A 105 -13.99 30.57 -3.18
CA PRO A 105 -12.92 30.17 -4.08
C PRO A 105 -13.43 30.03 -5.51
N ASP A 106 -12.54 30.13 -6.50
CA ASP A 106 -12.81 29.81 -7.89
C ASP A 106 -12.94 28.30 -8.11
N LEU A 107 -12.16 27.52 -7.34
CA LEU A 107 -12.21 26.06 -7.29
C LEU A 107 -12.20 25.59 -5.85
N ARG A 108 -13.11 24.70 -5.50
CA ARG A 108 -13.11 23.94 -4.24
C ARG A 108 -13.16 22.46 -4.51
N ILE A 109 -12.30 21.73 -3.82
CA ILE A 109 -12.31 20.27 -3.76
C ILE A 109 -12.61 19.88 -2.31
N THR A 110 -13.64 19.07 -2.11
CA THR A 110 -13.96 18.53 -0.77
C THR A 110 -13.95 17.01 -0.85
N GLY A 111 -13.35 16.33 0.14
CA GLY A 111 -13.29 14.89 0.22
C GLY A 111 -13.33 14.39 1.66
N ASN A 112 -13.21 13.08 1.85
CA ASN A 112 -12.97 12.47 3.15
C ASN A 112 -11.47 12.18 3.30
N TYR A 113 -10.90 12.41 4.49
CA TYR A 113 -9.47 12.34 4.74
C TYR A 113 -8.88 10.96 4.41
N ASP A 114 -9.46 9.90 4.94
CA ASP A 114 -8.93 8.55 4.73
C ASP A 114 -9.41 7.91 3.41
N LEU A 115 -10.68 8.15 3.02
CA LEU A 115 -11.22 7.64 1.76
C LEU A 115 -10.56 8.31 0.54
N GLY A 116 -10.20 9.58 0.67
CA GLY A 116 -9.52 10.36 -0.35
C GLY A 116 -8.00 10.09 -0.44
N ALA A 117 -7.43 9.41 0.55
CA ALA A 117 -5.99 9.23 0.65
C ALA A 117 -5.31 8.69 -0.61
N PRO A 118 -5.84 7.68 -1.33
CA PRO A 118 -5.22 7.22 -2.57
C PRO A 118 -5.09 8.31 -3.63
N MET A 119 -5.95 9.34 -3.60
CA MET A 119 -5.89 10.45 -4.55
C MET A 119 -4.82 11.48 -4.18
N TYR A 120 -4.71 11.87 -2.92
CA TYR A 120 -3.73 12.90 -2.53
C TYR A 120 -2.32 12.33 -2.25
N THR A 121 -2.15 11.01 -2.11
CA THR A 121 -0.85 10.35 -2.03
C THR A 121 -0.38 9.75 -3.36
N GLY A 122 -1.26 9.63 -4.35
CA GLY A 122 -0.95 9.07 -5.68
C GLY A 122 -0.05 9.99 -6.50
N VAL A 123 1.04 9.46 -7.08
CA VAL A 123 1.89 10.15 -8.04
C VAL A 123 1.45 9.79 -9.45
N TYR A 124 1.14 10.79 -10.27
CA TYR A 124 0.53 10.61 -11.59
C TYR A 124 1.46 10.95 -12.76
N GLU A 125 2.64 11.53 -12.49
CA GLU A 125 3.62 11.86 -13.52
C GLU A 125 3.93 10.63 -14.38
N LYS A 126 3.71 10.74 -15.69
CA LYS A 126 3.89 9.67 -16.68
C LYS A 126 2.94 8.46 -16.53
N MET A 127 1.94 8.54 -15.67
CA MET A 127 0.94 7.48 -15.42
C MET A 127 -0.46 8.07 -15.27
N PRO A 128 -1.01 8.78 -16.26
CA PRO A 128 -2.33 9.42 -16.16
C PRO A 128 -3.46 8.41 -15.90
N GLU A 129 -3.34 7.19 -16.41
CA GLU A 129 -4.29 6.09 -16.19
C GLU A 129 -4.39 5.66 -14.71
N ARG A 130 -3.33 5.86 -13.91
CA ARG A 130 -3.35 5.59 -12.47
C ARG A 130 -4.40 6.45 -11.76
N ARG A 131 -4.48 7.74 -12.10
CA ARG A 131 -5.45 8.66 -11.51
C ARG A 131 -6.89 8.21 -11.77
N GLU A 132 -7.18 7.85 -13.02
CA GLU A 132 -8.52 7.39 -13.43
C GLU A 132 -8.88 6.09 -12.72
N ARG A 133 -7.93 5.17 -12.61
CA ARG A 133 -8.10 3.88 -11.94
C ARG A 133 -8.36 4.06 -10.44
N LEU A 134 -7.54 4.83 -9.72
CA LEU A 134 -7.72 5.09 -8.30
C LEU A 134 -9.07 5.78 -8.02
N TYR A 135 -9.45 6.78 -8.81
CA TYR A 135 -10.74 7.45 -8.68
C TYR A 135 -11.91 6.48 -8.89
N ARG A 136 -11.85 5.65 -9.93
CA ARG A 136 -12.85 4.61 -10.20
C ARG A 136 -13.00 3.65 -9.00
N GLU A 137 -11.88 3.18 -8.45
CA GLU A 137 -11.88 2.23 -7.33
C GLU A 137 -12.40 2.85 -6.03
N ILE A 138 -12.11 4.13 -5.77
CA ILE A 138 -12.70 4.85 -4.64
C ILE A 138 -14.21 4.98 -4.83
N THR A 139 -14.65 5.41 -5.99
CA THR A 139 -16.09 5.60 -6.30
C THR A 139 -16.82 4.25 -6.25
N HIS A 140 -16.21 3.17 -6.72
CA HIS A 140 -16.77 1.83 -6.65
C HIS A 140 -17.06 1.41 -5.20
N ARG A 141 -16.10 1.63 -4.29
CA ARG A 141 -16.22 1.20 -2.89
C ARG A 141 -17.08 2.12 -2.01
N HIS A 142 -17.03 3.42 -2.26
CA HIS A 142 -17.54 4.41 -1.32
C HIS A 142 -18.55 5.41 -1.95
N GLY A 143 -18.86 5.26 -3.24
CA GLY A 143 -19.65 6.25 -3.97
C GLY A 143 -18.88 7.55 -4.21
N ASP A 144 -19.61 8.65 -4.35
CA ASP A 144 -19.02 9.97 -4.58
C ASP A 144 -18.36 10.50 -3.30
N VAL A 145 -17.08 10.25 -3.16
CA VAL A 145 -16.25 10.71 -2.03
C VAL A 145 -15.80 12.16 -2.20
N PHE A 146 -15.73 12.63 -3.44
CA PHE A 146 -15.25 13.96 -3.78
C PHE A 146 -16.36 14.84 -4.34
N GLU A 147 -16.45 16.07 -3.82
CA GLU A 147 -17.23 17.15 -4.37
C GLU A 147 -16.29 18.21 -4.95
N VAL A 148 -16.47 18.54 -6.23
CA VAL A 148 -15.69 19.57 -6.92
C VAL A 148 -16.62 20.66 -7.37
N THR A 149 -16.43 21.88 -6.88
CA THR A 149 -17.21 23.06 -7.27
C THR A 149 -16.32 24.13 -7.86
N GLY A 150 -16.81 24.76 -8.95
CA GLY A 150 -16.03 25.75 -9.67
C GLY A 150 -14.97 25.18 -10.62
N THR A 151 -14.13 26.03 -11.17
CA THR A 151 -13.03 25.67 -12.07
C THR A 151 -11.92 26.69 -11.99
N LEU A 152 -10.68 26.25 -12.17
CA LEU A 152 -9.56 27.19 -12.35
C LEU A 152 -9.67 27.89 -13.72
N PRO A 153 -9.33 29.18 -13.80
CA PRO A 153 -9.21 29.88 -15.08
C PRO A 153 -8.19 29.20 -16.00
N SER A 154 -8.52 29.09 -17.28
CA SER A 154 -7.60 28.56 -18.32
C SER A 154 -6.54 29.57 -18.66
N ASN A 155 -5.63 29.87 -17.72
CA ASN A 155 -4.50 30.74 -17.91
C ASN A 155 -3.20 29.92 -17.94
N PRO A 156 -2.45 29.93 -19.05
CA PRO A 156 -1.22 29.15 -19.17
C PRO A 156 -0.19 29.43 -18.05
N ALA A 157 -0.07 30.68 -17.60
CA ALA A 157 0.89 31.04 -16.55
C ALA A 157 0.50 30.42 -15.19
N ILE A 158 -0.82 30.31 -14.89
CA ILE A 158 -1.31 29.64 -13.69
C ILE A 158 -1.04 28.14 -13.79
N LEU A 159 -1.39 27.52 -14.94
CA LEU A 159 -1.18 26.09 -15.15
C LEU A 159 0.29 25.71 -15.03
N GLU A 160 1.20 26.52 -15.61
CA GLU A 160 2.64 26.30 -15.50
C GLU A 160 3.18 26.42 -14.05
N VAL A 161 2.63 27.33 -13.22
CA VAL A 161 3.00 27.44 -11.80
C VAL A 161 2.57 26.22 -11.02
N MET A 162 1.34 25.72 -11.29
CA MET A 162 0.72 24.63 -10.57
C MET A 162 1.16 23.23 -11.06
N GLU A 163 1.73 23.16 -12.28
CA GLU A 163 2.12 21.89 -12.89
C GLU A 163 3.09 21.10 -12.01
N GLY A 164 2.75 19.84 -11.76
CA GLY A 164 3.58 18.94 -10.97
C GLY A 164 3.57 19.18 -9.45
N MET A 165 2.84 20.19 -8.94
CA MET A 165 2.73 20.45 -7.49
C MET A 165 2.16 19.24 -6.76
N HIS A 166 1.09 18.68 -7.28
CA HIS A 166 0.44 17.51 -6.68
C HIS A 166 1.45 16.36 -6.47
N ASP A 167 2.15 15.98 -7.53
CA ASP A 167 3.12 14.87 -7.47
C ASP A 167 4.31 15.17 -6.56
N HIS A 168 4.74 16.44 -6.53
CA HIS A 168 5.80 16.85 -5.61
C HIS A 168 5.40 16.62 -4.14
N VAL A 169 4.20 17.01 -3.78
CA VAL A 169 3.68 16.87 -2.41
C VAL A 169 3.34 15.42 -2.09
N ALA A 170 2.70 14.70 -3.03
CA ALA A 170 2.31 13.30 -2.85
C ALA A 170 3.48 12.38 -2.48
N ARG A 171 4.68 12.63 -3.04
CA ARG A 171 5.90 11.86 -2.72
C ARG A 171 6.34 11.95 -1.26
N HIS A 172 5.85 12.94 -0.53
CA HIS A 172 6.21 13.19 0.86
C HIS A 172 5.02 13.08 1.81
N THR A 173 3.82 12.83 1.29
CA THR A 173 2.59 12.74 2.07
C THR A 173 2.40 11.31 2.55
N LYS A 174 2.44 11.12 3.87
CA LYS A 174 2.16 9.83 4.51
C LYS A 174 0.67 9.66 4.78
N LEU A 175 0.24 8.41 4.85
CA LEU A 175 -1.11 8.06 5.30
C LEU A 175 -1.31 8.42 6.78
N ASN A 176 -2.56 8.57 7.17
CA ASN A 176 -2.96 8.75 8.57
C ASN A 176 -2.39 7.60 9.45
N PRO A 177 -1.52 7.89 10.43
CA PRO A 177 -0.94 6.88 11.30
C PRO A 177 -1.91 6.35 12.36
N ASP A 178 -3.03 7.06 12.63
CA ASP A 178 -4.08 6.56 13.51
C ASP A 178 -4.87 5.45 12.81
N LEU A 179 -4.42 4.21 13.01
CA LEU A 179 -4.98 3.03 12.37
C LEU A 179 -6.43 2.77 12.77
N ASP A 180 -6.82 3.09 14.00
CA ASP A 180 -8.19 2.86 14.46
C ASP A 180 -9.15 3.83 13.77
N HIS A 181 -8.77 5.09 13.68
CA HIS A 181 -9.51 6.09 12.94
C HIS A 181 -9.63 5.74 11.45
N ARG A 182 -8.51 5.34 10.82
CA ARG A 182 -8.47 4.95 9.40
C ARG A 182 -9.34 3.73 9.11
N ILE A 183 -9.27 2.68 9.94
CA ILE A 183 -10.09 1.47 9.80
C ILE A 183 -11.58 1.80 9.96
N ALA A 184 -11.94 2.65 10.92
CA ALA A 184 -13.31 3.08 11.13
C ALA A 184 -13.85 3.87 9.91
N ASN A 185 -13.09 4.84 9.40
CA ASN A 185 -13.46 5.60 8.20
C ASN A 185 -13.60 4.73 6.94
N LEU A 186 -12.75 3.72 6.80
CA LEU A 186 -12.82 2.76 5.70
C LEU A 186 -13.98 1.75 5.85
N GLY A 187 -14.71 1.75 6.98
CA GLY A 187 -15.78 0.79 7.25
C GLY A 187 -15.29 -0.62 7.56
N MET A 188 -14.03 -0.79 7.97
CA MET A 188 -13.39 -2.10 8.14
C MET A 188 -13.41 -2.65 9.57
N THR A 189 -14.06 -1.98 10.51
CA THR A 189 -14.10 -2.39 11.93
C THR A 189 -14.65 -3.80 12.13
N GLU A 190 -15.74 -4.17 11.43
CA GLU A 190 -16.31 -5.51 11.53
C GLU A 190 -15.40 -6.57 10.92
N HIS A 191 -14.68 -6.26 9.84
CA HIS A 191 -13.73 -7.17 9.23
C HIS A 191 -12.54 -7.44 10.14
N LEU A 192 -12.02 -6.41 10.82
CA LEU A 192 -10.99 -6.57 11.84
C LEU A 192 -11.48 -7.49 12.96
N ALA A 193 -12.68 -7.24 13.51
CA ALA A 193 -13.25 -8.07 14.56
C ALA A 193 -13.42 -9.55 14.15
N ARG A 194 -13.79 -9.82 12.89
CA ARG A 194 -13.86 -11.20 12.36
C ARG A 194 -12.49 -11.86 12.29
N ILE A 195 -11.44 -11.12 11.87
CA ILE A 195 -10.08 -11.67 11.86
C ILE A 195 -9.63 -11.99 13.30
N GLU A 196 -9.93 -11.14 14.27
CA GLU A 196 -9.61 -11.38 15.68
C GLU A 196 -10.39 -12.57 16.28
N GLU A 197 -11.66 -12.76 15.90
CA GLU A 197 -12.50 -13.84 16.44
C GLU A 197 -12.30 -15.16 15.69
N ASP A 198 -12.43 -15.16 14.37
CA ASP A 198 -12.43 -16.34 13.53
C ASP A 198 -11.08 -16.63 12.86
N GLY A 199 -10.18 -15.65 12.86
CA GLY A 199 -8.88 -15.72 12.21
C GLY A 199 -8.90 -15.28 10.74
N TYR A 200 -10.07 -14.98 10.15
CA TYR A 200 -10.22 -14.56 8.77
C TYR A 200 -11.44 -13.70 8.53
N THR A 201 -11.44 -13.03 7.37
CA THR A 201 -12.59 -12.31 6.84
C THR A 201 -12.63 -12.40 5.32
N VAL A 202 -13.80 -12.14 4.74
CA VAL A 202 -13.98 -11.96 3.29
C VAL A 202 -14.65 -10.62 3.06
N ILE A 203 -14.09 -9.83 2.16
CA ILE A 203 -14.66 -8.58 1.67
C ILE A 203 -15.09 -8.83 0.23
N GLU A 204 -16.39 -8.99 0.02
CA GLU A 204 -16.95 -9.11 -1.33
C GLU A 204 -16.97 -7.75 -2.02
N ASP A 205 -16.88 -7.75 -3.34
CA ASP A 205 -16.91 -6.53 -4.16
C ASP A 205 -15.89 -5.46 -3.74
N ALA A 206 -14.71 -5.93 -3.29
CA ALA A 206 -13.64 -5.07 -2.79
C ALA A 206 -12.95 -4.26 -3.89
N ILE A 207 -12.97 -4.76 -5.12
CA ILE A 207 -12.46 -4.09 -6.32
C ILE A 207 -13.47 -4.20 -7.46
N SER A 208 -13.46 -3.21 -8.35
CA SER A 208 -14.34 -3.21 -9.52
C SER A 208 -14.02 -4.34 -10.49
N GLU A 209 -15.01 -4.78 -11.26
CA GLU A 209 -14.82 -5.77 -12.34
C GLU A 209 -13.76 -5.30 -13.36
N ALA A 210 -13.73 -4.00 -13.66
CA ALA A 210 -12.74 -3.42 -14.57
C ALA A 210 -11.31 -3.53 -14.00
N TYR A 211 -11.13 -3.31 -12.72
CA TYR A 211 -9.82 -3.44 -12.08
C TYR A 211 -9.37 -4.91 -12.00
N ALA A 212 -10.29 -5.81 -11.66
CA ALA A 212 -10.02 -7.24 -11.69
C ALA A 212 -9.63 -7.72 -13.08
N GLU A 213 -10.23 -7.17 -14.15
CA GLU A 213 -9.87 -7.49 -15.54
C GLU A 213 -8.49 -6.95 -15.92
N GLU A 214 -8.17 -5.73 -15.54
CA GLU A 214 -6.84 -5.15 -15.78
C GLU A 214 -5.74 -5.97 -15.09
N ILE A 215 -5.97 -6.41 -13.83
CA ILE A 215 -5.05 -7.31 -13.10
C ILE A 215 -4.93 -8.65 -13.81
N HIS A 216 -6.04 -9.22 -14.25
CA HIS A 216 -6.05 -10.50 -14.99
C HIS A 216 -5.18 -10.41 -16.25
N GLN A 217 -5.39 -9.38 -17.06
CA GLN A 217 -4.63 -9.18 -18.29
C GLN A 217 -3.14 -8.99 -18.03
N GLU A 218 -2.77 -8.25 -16.98
CA GLU A 218 -1.38 -8.09 -16.62
C GLU A 218 -0.74 -9.40 -16.14
N LEU A 219 -1.45 -10.19 -15.33
CA LEU A 219 -0.97 -11.51 -14.91
C LEU A 219 -0.78 -12.46 -16.08
N GLU A 220 -1.72 -12.50 -17.05
CA GLU A 220 -1.59 -13.37 -18.23
C GLU A 220 -0.36 -13.02 -19.08
N ARG A 221 0.07 -11.74 -19.13
CA ARG A 221 1.34 -11.36 -19.78
C ARG A 221 2.55 -12.00 -19.10
N HIS A 222 2.50 -12.17 -17.79
CA HIS A 222 3.58 -12.81 -17.03
C HIS A 222 3.50 -14.35 -17.04
N PHE A 223 2.36 -14.92 -17.41
CA PHE A 223 2.18 -16.36 -17.51
C PHE A 223 2.38 -16.93 -18.93
N GLN A 224 2.46 -16.08 -19.96
CA GLN A 224 2.38 -16.47 -21.37
C GLN A 224 3.35 -17.59 -21.80
N ASP A 225 4.54 -17.64 -21.20
CA ASP A 225 5.58 -18.63 -21.52
C ASP A 225 5.52 -19.88 -20.63
N GLN A 226 4.52 -19.99 -19.75
CA GLN A 226 4.35 -21.12 -18.84
C GLN A 226 3.30 -22.10 -19.40
N PRO A 227 3.49 -23.42 -19.23
CA PRO A 227 2.53 -24.40 -19.73
C PRO A 227 1.16 -24.25 -19.06
N MET A 228 0.10 -24.52 -19.80
CA MET A 228 -1.30 -24.48 -19.32
C MET A 228 -1.66 -25.75 -18.53
N GLU A 229 -0.82 -26.10 -17.55
CA GLU A 229 -0.99 -27.25 -16.66
C GLU A 229 -0.49 -26.91 -15.24
N GLY A 230 -0.97 -27.63 -14.24
CA GLY A 230 -0.53 -27.45 -12.86
C GLY A 230 -0.84 -26.05 -12.34
N VAL A 231 0.17 -25.35 -11.87
CA VAL A 231 0.10 -23.97 -11.38
C VAL A 231 1.11 -23.09 -12.11
N ARG A 232 0.61 -22.07 -12.83
CA ARG A 232 1.44 -20.99 -13.37
C ARG A 232 1.60 -19.93 -12.28
N SER A 233 2.73 -19.26 -12.19
CA SER A 233 2.96 -18.24 -11.16
C SER A 233 3.90 -17.13 -11.61
N ALA A 234 3.72 -15.95 -10.99
CA ALA A 234 4.60 -14.80 -11.14
C ALA A 234 4.84 -14.18 -9.76
N ALA A 235 6.03 -14.37 -9.23
CA ALA A 235 6.44 -13.82 -7.93
C ALA A 235 6.98 -12.39 -8.05
N MET A 236 7.12 -11.69 -6.91
CA MET A 236 7.63 -10.33 -6.80
C MET A 236 6.82 -9.34 -7.65
N LEU A 237 5.48 -9.39 -7.52
CA LEU A 237 4.56 -8.61 -8.35
C LEU A 237 4.81 -7.10 -8.27
N LEU A 238 5.29 -6.59 -7.13
CA LEU A 238 5.59 -5.17 -6.96
C LEU A 238 6.53 -4.61 -8.05
N GLN A 239 7.36 -5.45 -8.66
CA GLN A 239 8.29 -5.07 -9.73
C GLN A 239 7.77 -5.42 -11.14
N ARG A 240 6.51 -5.84 -11.26
CA ARG A 240 5.97 -6.35 -12.52
C ARG A 240 4.95 -5.44 -13.20
N GLY A 241 4.69 -4.28 -12.63
CA GLY A 241 3.84 -3.28 -13.26
C GLY A 241 3.15 -2.36 -12.26
N PRO A 242 2.81 -1.13 -12.66
CA PRO A 242 2.20 -0.11 -11.79
C PRO A 242 0.91 -0.57 -11.11
N ILE A 243 0.11 -1.43 -11.76
CA ILE A 243 -1.13 -1.94 -11.19
C ILE A 243 -0.89 -2.73 -9.89
N PHE A 244 0.22 -3.47 -9.80
CA PHE A 244 0.58 -4.21 -8.60
C PHE A 244 1.14 -3.32 -7.49
N GLU A 245 1.72 -2.17 -7.85
CA GLU A 245 2.12 -1.14 -6.88
C GLU A 245 0.89 -0.53 -6.20
N GLU A 246 -0.17 -0.26 -6.97
CA GLU A 246 -1.46 0.22 -6.48
C GLU A 246 -2.17 -0.82 -5.59
N MET A 247 -2.18 -2.09 -6.02
CA MET A 247 -2.72 -3.18 -5.21
C MET A 247 -2.00 -3.34 -3.87
N ALA A 248 -0.66 -3.13 -3.84
CA ALA A 248 0.13 -3.23 -2.62
C ALA A 248 -0.30 -2.22 -1.55
N LEU A 249 -0.85 -1.09 -1.96
CA LEU A 249 -1.36 -0.02 -1.11
C LEU A 249 -2.90 0.01 -1.03
N HIS A 250 -3.58 -1.06 -1.47
CA HIS A 250 -5.04 -1.10 -1.41
C HIS A 250 -5.55 -0.82 0.01
N PRO A 251 -6.43 0.18 0.22
CA PRO A 251 -6.74 0.71 1.55
C PRO A 251 -7.20 -0.36 2.56
N TYR A 252 -8.02 -1.31 2.14
CA TYR A 252 -8.52 -2.37 3.02
C TYR A 252 -7.42 -3.33 3.45
N VAL A 253 -6.64 -3.84 2.49
CA VAL A 253 -5.55 -4.79 2.78
C VAL A 253 -4.47 -4.10 3.58
N PHE A 254 -4.02 -2.94 3.12
CA PHE A 254 -2.95 -2.20 3.76
C PHE A 254 -3.33 -1.78 5.20
N GLY A 255 -4.54 -1.24 5.40
CA GLY A 255 -5.02 -0.81 6.71
C GLY A 255 -5.16 -1.96 7.70
N LEU A 256 -5.86 -3.04 7.33
CA LEU A 256 -6.05 -4.20 8.21
C LEU A 256 -4.73 -4.92 8.53
N HIS A 257 -3.86 -5.09 7.52
CA HIS A 257 -2.56 -5.71 7.74
C HIS A 257 -1.63 -4.87 8.62
N GLN A 258 -1.63 -3.53 8.48
CA GLN A 258 -0.91 -2.65 9.41
C GLN A 258 -1.43 -2.76 10.84
N LYS A 259 -2.74 -2.91 11.03
CA LYS A 259 -3.31 -3.09 12.37
C LYS A 259 -2.89 -4.43 13.00
N LEU A 260 -2.78 -5.49 12.21
CA LEU A 260 -2.40 -6.82 12.66
C LEU A 260 -0.89 -6.97 12.85
N CYS A 261 -0.09 -6.52 11.88
CA CYS A 261 1.35 -6.74 11.84
C CYS A 261 2.20 -5.55 12.29
N GLY A 262 1.60 -4.37 12.46
CA GLY A 262 2.30 -3.13 12.81
C GLY A 262 2.51 -2.21 11.60
N PRO A 263 2.70 -0.90 11.84
CA PRO A 263 2.85 0.10 10.79
C PRO A 263 4.13 -0.09 9.95
N ASP A 264 5.09 -0.79 10.48
CA ASP A 264 6.40 -1.12 9.93
C ASP A 264 6.45 -2.46 9.19
N MET A 265 5.29 -3.05 8.88
CA MET A 265 5.19 -4.34 8.21
C MET A 265 5.90 -4.35 6.85
N ASN A 266 6.54 -5.47 6.54
CA ASN A 266 7.18 -5.71 5.25
C ASN A 266 6.30 -6.57 4.34
N LEU A 267 6.39 -6.36 3.04
CA LEU A 267 5.80 -7.23 2.01
C LEU A 267 6.62 -8.52 1.92
N ALA A 268 6.11 -9.58 2.50
CA ALA A 268 6.84 -10.84 2.64
C ALA A 268 6.79 -11.70 1.39
N HIS A 269 5.62 -11.78 0.76
CA HIS A 269 5.41 -12.57 -0.44
C HIS A 269 4.28 -11.95 -1.28
N TYR A 270 4.57 -11.70 -2.55
CA TYR A 270 3.62 -11.09 -3.47
C TYR A 270 3.62 -11.81 -4.80
N ILE A 271 2.63 -12.69 -4.99
CA ILE A 271 2.60 -13.64 -6.10
C ILE A 271 1.22 -13.72 -6.76
N GLY A 272 1.21 -13.64 -8.09
CA GLY A 272 0.07 -14.05 -8.90
C GLY A 272 0.13 -15.53 -9.22
N SER A 273 -1.00 -16.21 -9.20
CA SER A 273 -1.10 -17.63 -9.50
C SER A 273 -2.30 -17.94 -10.40
N SER A 274 -2.14 -18.93 -11.25
CA SER A 274 -3.18 -19.47 -12.11
C SER A 274 -3.21 -20.98 -11.96
N LYS A 275 -4.21 -21.51 -11.25
CA LYS A 275 -4.34 -22.93 -10.89
C LYS A 275 -5.27 -23.65 -11.86
N MET A 276 -4.76 -24.68 -12.52
CA MET A 276 -5.51 -25.52 -13.47
C MET A 276 -6.26 -26.66 -12.76
N ALA A 277 -7.23 -27.26 -13.43
CA ALA A 277 -7.93 -28.45 -12.93
C ALA A 277 -6.95 -29.58 -12.63
N GLY A 278 -7.12 -30.26 -11.51
CA GLY A 278 -6.26 -31.35 -11.06
C GLY A 278 -4.89 -30.94 -10.53
N ALA A 279 -4.58 -29.64 -10.45
CA ALA A 279 -3.35 -29.17 -9.82
C ALA A 279 -3.32 -29.56 -8.34
N ASP A 280 -2.10 -29.81 -7.83
CA ASP A 280 -1.89 -30.18 -6.44
C ASP A 280 -2.50 -29.19 -5.48
N THR A 281 -3.01 -29.72 -4.36
CA THR A 281 -3.56 -28.92 -3.27
C THR A 281 -2.48 -28.61 -2.25
N HIS A 282 -2.54 -27.42 -1.65
CA HIS A 282 -1.77 -27.15 -0.46
C HIS A 282 -2.41 -27.90 0.71
N GLN A 283 -1.61 -28.70 1.40
CA GLN A 283 -2.04 -29.35 2.63
C GLN A 283 -2.36 -28.30 3.69
N MET A 284 -3.14 -28.70 4.70
CA MET A 284 -3.44 -27.83 5.83
C MET A 284 -2.15 -27.42 6.54
N HIS A 285 -1.94 -26.11 6.68
CA HIS A 285 -0.76 -25.49 7.30
C HIS A 285 -1.16 -24.17 7.95
N ASN A 286 -0.23 -23.50 8.56
CA ASN A 286 -0.27 -22.08 8.93
C ASN A 286 1.00 -21.41 8.42
N ASP A 287 0.90 -20.12 8.08
CA ASP A 287 2.01 -19.33 7.54
C ASP A 287 3.06 -19.05 8.62
N SER A 288 2.65 -18.98 9.89
CA SER A 288 3.52 -18.89 11.08
C SER A 288 3.85 -20.28 11.65
N PRO A 289 4.78 -21.05 11.06
CA PRO A 289 4.93 -22.48 11.34
C PRO A 289 5.55 -22.80 12.70
N HIS A 290 6.09 -21.80 13.40
CA HIS A 290 6.80 -21.98 14.66
C HIS A 290 6.26 -21.05 15.75
N PRO A 291 5.02 -21.29 16.21
CA PRO A 291 4.48 -20.49 17.30
C PRO A 291 5.39 -20.61 18.54
N ALA A 292 5.82 -19.48 19.07
CA ALA A 292 6.63 -19.44 20.28
C ALA A 292 5.73 -19.39 21.51
N PRO A 293 6.08 -20.00 22.63
CA PRO A 293 5.35 -19.88 23.89
C PRO A 293 5.22 -18.40 24.29
N GLY A 294 4.02 -17.98 24.71
CA GLY A 294 3.75 -16.61 25.13
C GLY A 294 3.44 -15.64 24.00
N THR A 295 3.23 -16.16 22.80
CA THR A 295 2.82 -15.36 21.63
C THR A 295 1.39 -15.65 21.17
N GLU A 296 0.58 -16.22 22.05
CA GLU A 296 -0.83 -16.54 21.78
C GLU A 296 -1.58 -15.29 21.35
N GLY A 297 -2.22 -15.33 20.18
CA GLY A 297 -2.95 -14.21 19.59
C GLY A 297 -2.10 -13.14 18.92
N ALA A 298 -0.76 -13.24 18.96
CA ALA A 298 0.10 -12.31 18.21
C ALA A 298 0.07 -12.65 16.72
N CYS A 299 -0.21 -11.64 15.90
CA CYS A 299 -0.11 -11.76 14.46
C CYS A 299 1.31 -11.41 14.01
N PHE A 300 2.07 -12.39 13.52
CA PHE A 300 3.41 -12.17 12.99
C PHE A 300 3.39 -11.90 11.49
N ASP A 301 2.46 -12.51 10.80
CA ASP A 301 2.20 -12.37 9.39
C ASP A 301 0.69 -12.42 9.11
N CYS A 302 0.27 -11.89 7.99
CA CYS A 302 -1.10 -11.93 7.52
C CYS A 302 -1.11 -11.98 5.99
N THR A 303 -2.11 -12.68 5.47
CA THR A 303 -2.22 -12.90 4.03
C THR A 303 -3.57 -12.41 3.52
N ALA A 304 -3.56 -11.73 2.38
CA ALA A 304 -4.73 -11.44 1.57
C ALA A 304 -4.70 -12.27 0.29
N VAL A 305 -5.82 -12.85 -0.09
CA VAL A 305 -6.01 -13.52 -1.39
C VAL A 305 -7.10 -12.81 -2.15
N TRP A 306 -6.72 -12.36 -3.34
CA TRP A 306 -7.58 -11.63 -4.26
C TRP A 306 -8.17 -12.59 -5.27
N ALA A 307 -9.50 -12.65 -5.36
CA ALA A 307 -10.20 -13.43 -6.37
C ALA A 307 -10.20 -12.67 -7.71
N ILE A 308 -9.25 -12.99 -8.56
CA ILE A 308 -9.17 -12.43 -9.93
C ILE A 308 -10.05 -13.23 -10.88
N SER A 309 -10.47 -14.43 -10.50
CA SER A 309 -11.59 -15.20 -11.04
C SER A 309 -12.45 -15.70 -9.88
N ASP A 310 -13.62 -16.25 -10.16
CA ASP A 310 -14.48 -16.82 -9.12
C ASP A 310 -13.80 -17.96 -8.35
N PHE A 311 -14.11 -18.05 -7.06
CA PHE A 311 -13.75 -19.13 -6.16
C PHE A 311 -15.02 -19.86 -5.72
N GLY A 312 -15.65 -20.56 -6.66
CA GLY A 312 -16.79 -21.41 -6.37
C GLY A 312 -16.38 -22.76 -5.75
N PRO A 313 -17.34 -23.63 -5.44
CA PRO A 313 -17.10 -24.91 -4.75
C PRO A 313 -16.18 -25.86 -5.50
N ASP A 314 -16.15 -25.79 -6.85
CA ASP A 314 -15.35 -26.62 -7.76
C ASP A 314 -14.07 -25.91 -8.25
N ASP A 315 -13.90 -24.63 -7.89
CA ASP A 315 -12.76 -23.83 -8.31
C ASP A 315 -11.50 -24.05 -7.45
N GLY A 316 -11.57 -24.94 -6.47
CA GLY A 316 -10.48 -25.19 -5.54
C GLY A 316 -10.28 -24.02 -4.57
N PRO A 317 -11.35 -23.62 -3.85
CA PRO A 317 -11.29 -22.49 -2.92
C PRO A 317 -10.33 -22.74 -1.76
N THR A 318 -9.97 -21.67 -1.06
CA THR A 318 -9.20 -21.76 0.16
C THR A 318 -10.03 -22.47 1.25
N LEU A 319 -9.37 -23.34 1.99
CA LEU A 319 -9.92 -24.01 3.17
C LEU A 319 -9.35 -23.34 4.41
N VAL A 320 -10.19 -23.06 5.42
CA VAL A 320 -9.75 -22.50 6.71
C VAL A 320 -10.42 -23.22 7.86
N VAL A 321 -9.74 -23.30 9.01
CA VAL A 321 -10.32 -23.76 10.26
C VAL A 321 -10.55 -22.56 11.16
N PRO A 322 -11.80 -22.05 11.26
CA PRO A 322 -12.10 -20.86 12.04
C PRO A 322 -11.64 -20.98 13.50
N GLY A 323 -11.04 -19.89 14.04
CA GLY A 323 -10.56 -19.84 15.43
C GLY A 323 -9.24 -20.58 15.69
N SER A 324 -8.69 -21.30 14.70
CA SER A 324 -7.47 -22.10 14.90
C SER A 324 -6.21 -21.25 15.16
N HIS A 325 -6.18 -20.00 14.75
CA HIS A 325 -5.11 -19.06 15.05
C HIS A 325 -4.88 -18.83 16.55
N LYS A 326 -5.92 -19.06 17.38
CA LYS A 326 -5.84 -18.95 18.84
C LYS A 326 -5.17 -20.18 19.50
N LEU A 327 -4.94 -21.26 18.74
CA LEU A 327 -4.44 -22.52 19.29
C LEU A 327 -2.92 -22.55 19.48
N ASN A 328 -2.19 -21.62 18.88
CA ASN A 328 -0.73 -21.48 18.93
C ASN A 328 0.01 -22.82 18.66
N ARG A 329 -0.42 -23.57 17.66
CA ARG A 329 0.16 -24.84 17.22
C ARG A 329 -0.09 -25.10 15.75
N VAL A 330 0.66 -26.01 15.16
CA VAL A 330 0.46 -26.47 13.79
C VAL A 330 -0.84 -27.28 13.65
N PRO A 331 -1.42 -27.39 12.43
CA PRO A 331 -2.58 -28.23 12.17
C PRO A 331 -2.37 -29.68 12.60
N ASP A 332 -3.39 -30.27 13.21
CA ASP A 332 -3.45 -31.71 13.49
C ASP A 332 -3.99 -32.49 12.27
N ALA A 333 -3.95 -33.83 12.36
CA ALA A 333 -4.34 -34.71 11.27
C ALA A 333 -5.81 -34.52 10.85
N ASP A 334 -6.67 -34.12 11.79
CA ASP A 334 -8.12 -33.99 11.59
C ASP A 334 -8.51 -32.54 11.20
N ALA A 335 -7.53 -31.64 10.99
CA ALA A 335 -7.78 -30.25 10.65
C ALA A 335 -8.67 -30.10 9.40
N ILE A 336 -8.46 -30.95 8.39
CA ILE A 336 -9.20 -30.92 7.14
C ILE A 336 -10.70 -31.20 7.33
N GLU A 337 -11.08 -32.01 8.32
CA GLU A 337 -12.48 -32.36 8.61
C GLU A 337 -13.26 -31.19 9.22
N ARG A 338 -12.56 -30.25 9.83
CA ARG A 338 -13.11 -29.03 10.45
C ARG A 338 -13.04 -27.82 9.55
N ALA A 339 -12.41 -27.97 8.39
CA ALA A 339 -12.20 -26.85 7.48
C ALA A 339 -13.50 -26.45 6.78
N VAL A 340 -13.67 -25.13 6.62
CA VAL A 340 -14.73 -24.54 5.79
C VAL A 340 -14.12 -23.98 4.52
N LYS A 341 -14.87 -23.95 3.44
CA LYS A 341 -14.47 -23.37 2.16
C LYS A 341 -14.71 -21.86 2.18
N ILE A 342 -13.72 -21.09 1.74
CA ILE A 342 -13.92 -19.68 1.41
C ILE A 342 -14.33 -19.61 -0.06
N GLU A 343 -15.63 -19.56 -0.31
CA GLU A 343 -16.20 -19.31 -1.63
C GLU A 343 -16.42 -17.81 -1.76
N MET A 344 -15.98 -17.22 -2.88
CA MET A 344 -16.08 -15.78 -3.10
C MET A 344 -16.13 -15.45 -4.59
N PRO A 345 -16.95 -14.47 -5.02
CA PRO A 345 -16.98 -14.02 -6.41
C PRO A 345 -15.70 -13.25 -6.78
N ARG A 346 -15.44 -13.15 -8.07
CA ARG A 346 -14.41 -12.27 -8.62
C ARG A 346 -14.54 -10.85 -8.05
N GLY A 347 -13.41 -10.21 -7.76
CA GLY A 347 -13.38 -8.87 -7.13
C GLY A 347 -13.40 -8.89 -5.62
N SER A 348 -13.52 -10.08 -4.99
CA SER A 348 -13.45 -10.23 -3.54
C SER A 348 -12.02 -10.38 -3.03
N ILE A 349 -11.82 -10.08 -1.75
CA ILE A 349 -10.56 -10.29 -1.03
C ILE A 349 -10.84 -11.08 0.23
N ALA A 350 -10.20 -12.24 0.39
CA ALA A 350 -10.14 -12.96 1.66
C ALA A 350 -8.85 -12.57 2.38
N MET A 351 -8.92 -12.31 3.69
CA MET A 351 -7.76 -11.99 4.53
C MET A 351 -7.75 -12.85 5.78
N TRP A 352 -6.53 -13.25 6.22
CA TRP A 352 -6.40 -14.07 7.43
C TRP A 352 -5.12 -13.81 8.21
N HIS A 353 -5.19 -14.13 9.48
CA HIS A 353 -4.10 -14.18 10.44
C HIS A 353 -3.14 -15.33 10.11
N GLY A 354 -1.84 -15.11 10.06
CA GLY A 354 -0.85 -16.12 9.62
C GLY A 354 -0.83 -17.41 10.44
N ALA A 355 -1.29 -17.37 11.69
CA ALA A 355 -1.44 -18.57 12.50
C ALA A 355 -2.73 -19.37 12.21
N LEU A 356 -3.64 -18.88 11.33
CA LEU A 356 -4.84 -19.60 10.93
C LEU A 356 -4.47 -20.88 10.16
N TRP A 357 -5.06 -21.99 10.53
CA TRP A 357 -4.91 -23.22 9.77
C TRP A 357 -5.70 -23.12 8.47
N HIS A 358 -4.99 -23.21 7.38
CA HIS A 358 -5.58 -23.10 6.06
C HIS A 358 -4.93 -24.04 5.05
N GLY A 359 -5.56 -24.16 3.90
CA GLY A 359 -5.10 -24.97 2.78
C GLY A 359 -5.88 -24.65 1.53
N ALA A 360 -5.82 -25.51 0.53
CA ALA A 360 -6.60 -25.32 -0.71
C ALA A 360 -7.34 -26.61 -1.10
N ALA A 361 -8.60 -26.46 -1.48
CA ALA A 361 -9.37 -27.55 -2.08
C ALA A 361 -8.86 -27.93 -3.46
N ILE A 362 -9.15 -29.14 -3.90
CA ILE A 362 -8.87 -29.58 -5.28
C ILE A 362 -9.76 -28.79 -6.23
N ARG A 363 -9.16 -28.27 -7.31
CA ARG A 363 -9.90 -27.68 -8.41
C ARG A 363 -10.38 -28.77 -9.37
N THR A 364 -11.68 -28.86 -9.60
CA THR A 364 -12.31 -29.77 -10.55
C THR A 364 -12.94 -29.06 -11.75
N ALA A 365 -13.22 -27.76 -11.62
CA ALA A 365 -13.76 -26.95 -12.71
C ALA A 365 -12.76 -26.80 -13.87
N PRO A 366 -13.23 -26.76 -15.13
CA PRO A 366 -12.36 -26.49 -16.28
C PRO A 366 -11.80 -25.08 -16.27
N GLY A 367 -10.68 -24.86 -16.99
CA GLY A 367 -10.02 -23.58 -17.09
C GLY A 367 -9.21 -23.19 -15.85
N PRO A 368 -8.59 -22.02 -15.83
CA PRO A 368 -7.78 -21.56 -14.72
C PRO A 368 -8.63 -20.90 -13.61
N ARG A 369 -8.14 -20.98 -12.36
CA ARG A 369 -8.51 -20.08 -11.26
C ARG A 369 -7.34 -19.13 -11.00
N ILE A 370 -7.58 -17.84 -11.10
CA ILE A 370 -6.55 -16.80 -11.00
C ILE A 370 -6.70 -16.08 -9.65
N ALA A 371 -5.58 -15.97 -8.96
CA ALA A 371 -5.48 -15.31 -7.66
C ALA A 371 -4.20 -14.50 -7.54
N VAL A 372 -4.24 -13.48 -6.68
CA VAL A 372 -3.04 -12.83 -6.15
C VAL A 372 -2.97 -13.09 -4.66
N HIS A 373 -1.82 -13.56 -4.19
CA HIS A 373 -1.49 -13.72 -2.78
C HIS A 373 -0.59 -12.57 -2.36
N HIS A 374 -0.94 -11.91 -1.28
CA HIS A 374 -0.33 -10.69 -0.79
C HIS A 374 -0.09 -10.83 0.72
N THR A 375 1.10 -11.29 1.09
CA THR A 375 1.46 -11.59 2.47
C THR A 375 2.36 -10.51 3.03
N HIS A 376 2.00 -10.00 4.21
CA HIS A 376 2.83 -9.11 5.01
C HIS A 376 3.34 -9.82 6.26
N VAL A 377 4.49 -9.37 6.74
CA VAL A 377 5.13 -9.82 7.98
C VAL A 377 5.52 -8.61 8.80
N ARG A 378 5.54 -8.73 10.13
CA ARG A 378 6.08 -7.68 11.02
C ARG A 378 7.47 -7.24 10.56
N GLY A 379 7.82 -5.96 10.74
CA GLY A 379 9.06 -5.36 10.25
C GLY A 379 10.35 -6.08 10.65
N PHE A 380 10.35 -6.84 11.75
CA PHE A 380 11.47 -7.70 12.15
C PHE A 380 11.42 -9.09 11.50
N GLY A 381 10.37 -9.43 10.78
CA GLY A 381 10.18 -10.74 10.15
C GLY A 381 10.99 -10.88 8.87
N ARG A 382 11.31 -12.13 8.52
CA ARG A 382 12.02 -12.44 7.28
C ARG A 382 11.07 -12.60 6.12
N THR A 383 11.34 -11.89 5.02
CA THR A 383 10.55 -11.97 3.78
C THR A 383 11.02 -13.12 2.88
N PHE A 384 10.12 -13.64 2.04
CA PHE A 384 10.44 -14.55 0.93
C PHE A 384 10.93 -13.75 -0.29
N ASP A 385 10.26 -12.64 -0.59
CA ASP A 385 10.65 -11.72 -1.65
C ASP A 385 11.81 -10.83 -1.20
N ASN A 386 12.68 -10.47 -2.13
CA ASN A 386 13.86 -9.64 -1.85
C ASN A 386 13.79 -8.34 -2.66
N TYR A 387 13.55 -7.25 -1.97
CA TYR A 387 13.43 -5.91 -2.55
C TYR A 387 14.67 -5.03 -2.35
N LEU A 388 15.81 -5.57 -1.89
CA LEU A 388 17.04 -4.78 -1.67
C LEU A 388 17.54 -4.06 -2.93
N HIS A 389 17.22 -4.59 -4.10
CA HIS A 389 17.61 -4.04 -5.40
C HIS A 389 16.40 -3.59 -6.23
N ILE A 390 15.33 -3.16 -5.56
CA ILE A 390 14.15 -2.65 -6.26
C ILE A 390 14.52 -1.43 -7.11
N ASP A 391 13.89 -1.31 -8.29
CA ASP A 391 14.08 -0.15 -9.16
C ASP A 391 13.68 1.13 -8.42
N GLN A 392 14.60 2.10 -8.37
CA GLN A 392 14.37 3.41 -7.76
C GLN A 392 13.17 4.15 -8.36
N ALA A 393 12.85 3.89 -9.63
CA ALA A 393 11.67 4.45 -10.27
C ALA A 393 10.38 4.00 -9.57
N ILE A 394 10.32 2.81 -8.99
CA ILE A 394 9.17 2.34 -8.22
C ILE A 394 9.03 3.15 -6.93
N LEU A 395 10.13 3.40 -6.23
CA LEU A 395 10.12 4.18 -4.99
C LEU A 395 9.73 5.65 -5.23
N THR A 396 10.20 6.24 -6.33
CA THR A 396 9.97 7.68 -6.61
C THR A 396 8.59 7.99 -7.17
N ARG A 397 7.91 7.00 -7.78
CA ARG A 397 6.55 7.17 -8.34
C ARG A 397 5.44 6.67 -7.41
N ASN A 398 5.77 6.32 -6.19
CA ASN A 398 4.83 5.83 -5.19
C ASN A 398 4.98 6.59 -3.87
N PRO A 399 3.97 6.55 -3.00
CA PRO A 399 4.08 7.10 -1.66
C PRO A 399 5.13 6.35 -0.82
N PRO A 400 5.59 6.97 0.29
CA PRO A 400 6.66 6.45 1.15
C PRO A 400 6.43 5.03 1.68
N GLU A 401 5.18 4.64 1.84
CA GLU A 401 4.78 3.32 2.35
C GLU A 401 5.33 2.16 1.51
N ILE A 402 5.59 2.38 0.20
CA ILE A 402 6.23 1.34 -0.62
C ILE A 402 7.66 1.04 -0.14
N ALA A 403 8.38 2.03 0.34
CA ALA A 403 9.71 1.80 0.88
C ALA A 403 9.65 0.98 2.18
N THR A 404 8.66 1.27 3.05
CA THR A 404 8.39 0.46 4.26
C THR A 404 8.09 -0.97 3.87
N LEU A 405 7.18 -1.20 2.93
CA LEU A 405 6.85 -2.53 2.43
C LEU A 405 8.07 -3.30 1.90
N CYS A 406 9.03 -2.61 1.32
CA CYS A 406 10.27 -3.21 0.83
C CYS A 406 11.31 -3.45 1.95
N GLY A 407 11.03 -3.12 3.21
CA GLY A 407 11.99 -3.14 4.32
C GLY A 407 13.14 -2.17 4.07
N LEU A 408 12.83 -1.07 3.42
CA LEU A 408 13.82 -0.09 3.00
C LEU A 408 13.84 1.17 3.88
N ASP A 409 12.88 1.45 4.66
CA ASP A 409 12.96 2.39 5.78
C ASP A 409 13.47 1.65 7.02
N ASP A 410 14.30 2.29 7.75
CA ASP A 410 14.86 1.71 8.97
C ASP A 410 14.02 2.16 10.16
N ILE A 411 13.23 1.24 10.70
CA ILE A 411 12.43 1.46 11.92
C ILE A 411 13.27 1.33 13.20
N PHE A 412 14.46 0.77 13.08
CA PHE A 412 15.44 0.71 14.14
C PHE A 412 16.48 1.80 13.91
N MET A 413 17.23 2.14 14.93
CA MET A 413 18.33 3.10 14.84
C MET A 413 19.26 2.78 13.68
N LYS A 414 19.43 3.72 12.76
CA LYS A 414 20.44 3.62 11.72
C LYS A 414 21.82 3.63 12.35
N ASN A 415 22.55 2.55 12.17
CA ASN A 415 23.99 2.55 12.43
C ASN A 415 24.67 3.18 11.21
N THR A 416 25.16 4.39 11.38
CA THR A 416 26.07 5.03 10.42
C THR A 416 27.52 4.74 10.83
N SER A 417 28.48 5.01 9.96
CA SER A 417 29.90 4.98 10.30
C SER A 417 30.28 5.95 11.44
N ALA A 418 29.43 6.93 11.73
CA ALA A 418 29.56 7.88 12.84
C ALA A 418 28.85 7.42 14.12
N GLY A 419 28.15 6.28 14.10
CA GLY A 419 27.36 5.75 15.22
C GLY A 419 25.86 5.73 14.95
N PRO A 420 25.05 5.41 15.97
CA PRO A 420 23.59 5.37 15.82
C PRO A 420 23.01 6.75 15.54
N ASP A 421 22.08 6.82 14.60
CA ASP A 421 21.28 8.03 14.34
C ASP A 421 20.00 8.00 15.20
N PHE A 422 20.03 8.72 16.30
CA PHE A 422 18.90 8.81 17.21
C PHE A 422 17.83 9.85 16.78
N GLU A 423 18.15 10.77 15.89
CA GLU A 423 17.21 11.80 15.47
C GLU A 423 16.07 11.21 14.64
N GLY A 424 16.36 10.23 13.79
CA GLY A 424 15.35 9.52 13.02
C GLY A 424 14.46 8.55 13.83
N TYR A 425 14.84 8.26 15.09
CA TYR A 425 14.09 7.36 15.97
C TYR A 425 13.10 8.08 16.88
N LEU A 426 13.34 9.34 17.18
CA LEU A 426 12.57 10.15 18.12
C LEU A 426 11.65 11.19 17.44
N GLY A 427 11.61 11.20 16.10
CA GLY A 427 10.87 12.16 15.28
C GLY A 427 9.38 11.93 15.19
#